data_79a74b075bc86a34cab7abb114b46eac
#
_entry.id   79a74b075bc86a34cab7abb114b46eac
#
_cell.length_a   1.000
_cell.length_b   1.000
_cell.length_c   1.000
_cell.angle_alpha   90.00
_cell.angle_beta   90.00
_cell.angle_gamma   90.00
#
_symmetry.space_group_name_H-M   'P 1'
#
loop_
_entity.id
_entity.type
_entity.pdbx_description
1 polymer ?
#
loop_
_entity_poly.entity_id
_entity_poly.type
_entity_poly.pdbx_seq_one_letter_code
_entity_poly.pdbx_strand_id
1 'polypeptide(L)'
;PDELIEKFGADTLRLYEMFLGPLEQYKPWDTKGINGVHNFLRKFWRLVHDHENNFSVCESNPTKENYKTLHKTIKKVEEEIERYSFNTVVSTFMICINELTDQKCNNREIISDFTILLSSYAPHISEEICFEVRKNTGMQKPVHKIT
;
A
#
# COMPACT_ATOMS: atom_id res chain seq x y z
N PRO A 1 19.53 -11.61 1.71
CA PRO A 1 18.06 -11.42 1.78
C PRO A 1 17.52 -11.60 3.19
N ASP A 2 17.97 -12.61 3.92
CA ASP A 2 17.42 -12.96 5.24
C ASP A 2 17.58 -11.83 6.25
N GLU A 3 18.75 -11.20 6.31
CA GLU A 3 19.00 -10.04 7.19
C GLU A 3 18.05 -8.85 6.88
N LEU A 4 17.73 -8.63 5.61
CA LEU A 4 16.83 -7.54 5.20
C LEU A 4 15.40 -7.87 5.57
N ILE A 5 14.99 -9.13 5.45
CA ILE A 5 13.65 -9.60 5.84
C ILE A 5 13.48 -9.48 7.35
N GLU A 6 14.48 -9.87 8.12
CA GLU A 6 14.45 -9.73 9.58
C GLU A 6 14.35 -8.27 10.05
N LYS A 7 15.07 -7.39 9.36
CA LYS A 7 15.13 -5.97 9.73
C LYS A 7 13.93 -5.15 9.24
N PHE A 8 13.48 -5.39 8.01
CA PHE A 8 12.50 -4.54 7.33
C PHE A 8 11.19 -5.25 6.98
N GLY A 9 11.18 -6.59 7.01
CA GLY A 9 10.04 -7.39 6.60
C GLY A 9 10.03 -7.73 5.11
N ALA A 10 9.33 -8.81 4.77
CA ALA A 10 9.26 -9.32 3.40
C ALA A 10 8.57 -8.34 2.44
N ASP A 11 7.52 -7.65 2.89
CA ASP A 11 6.79 -6.67 2.07
C ASP A 11 7.67 -5.51 1.64
N THR A 12 8.51 -5.02 2.55
CA THR A 12 9.47 -3.95 2.24
C THR A 12 10.47 -4.41 1.18
N LEU A 13 11.00 -5.63 1.30
CA LEU A 13 11.94 -6.17 0.31
C LEU A 13 11.27 -6.30 -1.06
N ARG A 14 10.06 -6.86 -1.14
CA ARG A 14 9.31 -7.01 -2.39
C ARG A 14 9.06 -5.67 -3.09
N LEU A 15 8.57 -4.68 -2.34
CA LEU A 15 8.34 -3.34 -2.86
C LEU A 15 9.63 -2.67 -3.32
N TYR A 16 10.71 -2.83 -2.56
CA TYR A 16 12.00 -2.25 -2.91
C TYR A 16 12.58 -2.85 -4.20
N GLU A 17 12.50 -4.16 -4.38
CA GLU A 17 12.94 -4.82 -5.61
C GLU A 17 12.19 -4.26 -6.85
N MET A 18 10.90 -4.03 -6.73
CA MET A 18 10.11 -3.40 -7.80
C MET A 18 10.43 -1.92 -7.98
N PHE A 19 10.79 -1.23 -6.91
CA PHE A 19 11.08 0.20 -6.92
C PHE A 19 12.45 0.57 -7.52
N LEU A 20 13.41 -0.36 -7.55
CA LEU A 20 14.79 -0.11 -7.97
C LEU A 20 14.95 0.44 -9.40
N GLY A 21 13.96 0.28 -10.24
CA GLY A 21 13.95 0.84 -11.59
C GLY A 21 13.35 -0.09 -12.64
N PRO A 22 13.36 0.33 -13.92
CA PRO A 22 12.85 -0.49 -15.01
C PRO A 22 13.53 -1.88 -15.06
N LEU A 23 12.74 -2.91 -15.34
CA LEU A 23 13.23 -4.30 -15.41
C LEU A 23 14.40 -4.51 -16.38
N GLU A 24 14.47 -3.67 -17.40
CA GLU A 24 15.50 -3.75 -18.47
C GLU A 24 16.83 -3.08 -18.10
N GLN A 25 16.88 -2.37 -16.98
CA GLN A 25 18.07 -1.66 -16.56
C GLN A 25 18.73 -2.34 -15.36
N TYR A 26 20.03 -2.60 -15.50
CA TYR A 26 20.84 -3.04 -14.37
C TYR A 26 20.93 -1.90 -13.33
N LYS A 27 20.55 -2.19 -12.12
CA LYS A 27 20.69 -1.28 -10.98
C LYS A 27 21.50 -1.97 -9.89
N PRO A 28 22.57 -1.33 -9.40
CA PRO A 28 23.30 -1.87 -8.26
C PRO A 28 22.40 -1.85 -7.01
N TRP A 29 22.54 -2.87 -6.19
CA TRP A 29 21.82 -2.96 -4.93
C TRP A 29 22.26 -1.83 -3.98
N ASP A 30 21.30 -1.00 -3.52
CA ASP A 30 21.54 0.05 -2.55
C ASP A 30 20.57 -0.08 -1.37
N THR A 31 21.10 -0.37 -0.19
CA THR A 31 20.30 -0.51 1.03
C THR A 31 19.73 0.81 1.56
N LYS A 32 20.22 1.95 1.09
CA LYS A 32 19.74 3.26 1.55
C LYS A 32 18.30 3.55 1.10
N GLY A 33 17.95 3.14 -0.13
CA GLY A 33 16.62 3.33 -0.69
C GLY A 33 15.53 2.52 0.00
N ILE A 34 15.87 1.41 0.65
CA ILE A 34 14.91 0.54 1.32
C ILE A 34 14.18 1.24 2.48
N ASN A 35 14.84 2.20 3.13
CA ASN A 35 14.23 2.98 4.22
C ASN A 35 13.04 3.80 3.74
N GLY A 36 13.09 4.34 2.52
CA GLY A 36 11.97 5.09 1.94
C GLY A 36 10.72 4.21 1.77
N VAL A 37 10.92 3.00 1.26
CA VAL A 37 9.84 2.01 1.09
C VAL A 37 9.30 1.54 2.44
N HIS A 38 10.19 1.26 3.38
CA HIS A 38 9.80 0.86 4.74
C HIS A 38 8.98 1.95 5.43
N ASN A 39 9.39 3.21 5.29
CA ASN A 39 8.66 4.36 5.84
C ASN A 39 7.29 4.54 5.21
N PHE A 40 7.15 4.25 3.91
CA PHE A 40 5.86 4.23 3.24
C PHE A 40 4.89 3.23 3.89
N LEU A 41 5.31 1.98 4.10
CA LEU A 41 4.49 0.97 4.75
C LEU A 41 4.13 1.35 6.19
N ARG A 42 5.08 1.91 6.93
CA ARG A 42 4.82 2.42 8.28
C ARG A 42 3.82 3.57 8.28
N LYS A 43 3.89 4.46 7.30
CA LYS A 43 2.96 5.58 7.14
C LYS A 43 1.55 5.08 6.84
N PHE A 44 1.44 4.09 5.94
CA PHE A 44 0.16 3.44 5.66
C PHE A 44 -0.42 2.76 6.90
N TRP A 45 0.39 2.02 7.64
CA TRP A 45 -0.03 1.39 8.89
C TRP A 45 -0.58 2.42 9.90
N ARG A 46 0.14 3.52 10.10
CA ARG A 46 -0.28 4.59 11.01
C ARG A 46 -1.55 5.31 10.57
N LEU A 47 -1.82 5.36 9.28
CA LEU A 47 -3.05 5.98 8.77
C LEU A 47 -4.30 5.22 9.21
N VAL A 48 -4.20 3.92 9.40
CA VAL A 48 -5.31 3.01 9.73
C VAL A 48 -5.25 2.47 11.17
N HIS A 49 -4.29 2.92 11.97
CA HIS A 49 -4.14 2.53 13.38
C HIS A 49 -4.02 3.77 14.25
N ASP A 50 -4.58 3.69 15.47
CA ASP A 50 -4.46 4.75 16.47
C ASP A 50 -3.13 4.69 17.24
N HIS A 51 -2.97 5.56 18.25
CA HIS A 51 -1.75 5.62 19.07
C HIS A 51 -1.50 4.36 19.89
N GLU A 52 -2.54 3.59 20.18
CA GLU A 52 -2.46 2.32 20.89
C GLU A 52 -2.29 1.12 19.94
N ASN A 53 -2.06 1.39 18.65
CA ASN A 53 -1.94 0.39 17.58
C ASN A 53 -3.23 -0.43 17.35
N ASN A 54 -4.39 0.14 17.67
CA ASN A 54 -5.68 -0.45 17.34
C ASN A 54 -6.14 0.00 15.95
N PHE A 55 -6.72 -0.91 15.21
CA PHE A 55 -7.28 -0.60 13.89
C PHE A 55 -8.40 0.46 14.02
N SER A 56 -8.27 1.54 13.29
CA SER A 56 -9.17 2.69 13.36
C SER A 56 -9.39 3.28 11.97
N VAL A 57 -10.60 3.14 11.45
CA VAL A 57 -11.01 3.71 10.16
C VAL A 57 -12.29 4.52 10.33
N CYS A 58 -12.45 5.52 9.48
CA CYS A 58 -13.62 6.37 9.47
C CYS A 58 -14.76 5.71 8.67
N GLU A 59 -15.95 5.69 9.24
CA GLU A 59 -17.16 5.14 8.61
C GLU A 59 -17.97 6.21 7.83
N SER A 60 -17.57 7.47 7.87
CA SER A 60 -18.23 8.55 7.13
C SER A 60 -18.01 8.40 5.62
N ASN A 61 -18.85 9.07 4.83
CA ASN A 61 -18.68 9.07 3.38
C ASN A 61 -17.40 9.82 2.99
N PRO A 62 -16.60 9.27 2.07
CA PRO A 62 -15.45 9.98 1.54
C PRO A 62 -15.83 11.27 0.83
N THR A 63 -14.92 12.26 0.85
CA THR A 63 -15.09 13.50 0.10
C THR A 63 -14.79 13.29 -1.38
N LYS A 64 -15.18 14.25 -2.23
CA LYS A 64 -14.79 14.24 -3.65
C LYS A 64 -13.27 14.18 -3.83
N GLU A 65 -12.53 14.87 -2.97
CA GLU A 65 -11.06 14.88 -2.99
C GLU A 65 -10.48 13.49 -2.70
N ASN A 66 -11.05 12.78 -1.71
CA ASN A 66 -10.66 11.41 -1.39
C ASN A 66 -10.85 10.48 -2.59
N TYR A 67 -12.01 10.52 -3.23
CA TYR A 67 -12.30 9.74 -4.44
C TYR A 67 -11.40 10.12 -5.60
N LYS A 68 -11.13 11.41 -5.79
CA LYS A 68 -10.23 11.89 -6.84
C LYS A 68 -8.83 11.32 -6.68
N THR A 69 -8.29 11.34 -5.46
CA THR A 69 -6.98 10.76 -5.14
C THR A 69 -6.96 9.26 -5.43
N LEU A 70 -7.97 8.52 -4.97
CA LEU A 70 -8.07 7.08 -5.21
C LEU A 70 -8.17 6.74 -6.70
N HIS A 71 -9.09 7.37 -7.42
CA HIS A 71 -9.31 7.07 -8.83
C HIS A 71 -8.12 7.47 -9.72
N LYS A 72 -7.47 8.57 -9.42
CA LYS A 72 -6.22 8.97 -10.06
C LYS A 72 -5.14 7.92 -9.87
N THR A 73 -5.04 7.37 -8.66
CA THR A 73 -4.09 6.31 -8.31
C THR A 73 -4.41 5.02 -9.06
N ILE A 74 -5.66 4.58 -9.07
CA ILE A 74 -6.11 3.37 -9.80
C ILE A 74 -5.74 3.49 -11.28
N LYS A 75 -6.10 4.59 -11.90
CA LYS A 75 -5.82 4.84 -13.33
C LYS A 75 -4.33 4.79 -13.62
N LYS A 76 -3.54 5.47 -12.80
CA LYS A 76 -2.08 5.52 -12.96
C LYS A 76 -1.45 4.13 -12.80
N VAL A 77 -1.88 3.38 -11.81
CA VAL A 77 -1.39 2.00 -11.57
C VAL A 77 -1.71 1.10 -12.76
N GLU A 78 -2.93 1.15 -13.29
CA GLU A 78 -3.32 0.37 -14.46
C GLU A 78 -2.46 0.71 -15.69
N GLU A 79 -2.30 2.00 -15.99
CA GLU A 79 -1.47 2.47 -17.11
C GLU A 79 0.00 2.03 -16.97
N GLU A 80 0.56 2.13 -15.78
CA GLU A 80 1.97 1.79 -15.54
C GLU A 80 2.21 0.27 -15.57
N ILE A 81 1.24 -0.54 -15.10
CA ILE A 81 1.32 -2.00 -15.21
C ILE A 81 1.29 -2.44 -16.68
N GLU A 82 0.42 -1.86 -17.49
CA GLU A 82 0.35 -2.14 -18.92
C GLU A 82 1.66 -1.83 -19.66
N ARG A 83 2.40 -0.85 -19.17
CA ARG A 83 3.71 -0.45 -19.72
C ARG A 83 4.89 -1.22 -19.09
N TYR A 84 4.62 -2.16 -18.19
CA TYR A 84 5.64 -2.85 -17.39
C TYR A 84 6.51 -1.92 -16.55
N SER A 85 6.01 -0.72 -16.21
CA SER A 85 6.71 0.27 -15.38
C SER A 85 6.42 0.02 -13.89
N PHE A 86 6.80 -1.12 -13.37
CA PHE A 86 6.48 -1.55 -12.00
C PHE A 86 7.10 -0.66 -10.92
N ASN A 87 8.23 -0.02 -11.22
CA ASN A 87 8.88 0.94 -10.32
C ASN A 87 8.05 2.20 -10.10
N THR A 88 7.39 2.72 -11.13
CA THR A 88 6.53 3.90 -11.02
C THR A 88 5.22 3.60 -10.30
N VAL A 89 4.75 2.37 -10.32
CA VAL A 89 3.61 1.92 -9.50
C VAL A 89 3.89 2.11 -8.01
N VAL A 90 5.08 1.75 -7.54
CA VAL A 90 5.47 1.94 -6.13
C VAL A 90 5.48 3.42 -5.76
N SER A 91 6.04 4.29 -6.60
CA SER A 91 6.00 5.74 -6.40
C SER A 91 4.57 6.27 -6.35
N THR A 92 3.69 5.75 -7.19
CA THR A 92 2.27 6.11 -7.23
C THR A 92 1.57 5.75 -5.93
N PHE A 93 1.87 4.60 -5.34
CA PHE A 93 1.36 4.22 -4.01
C PHE A 93 1.83 5.18 -2.92
N MET A 94 3.10 5.57 -2.96
CA MET A 94 3.66 6.52 -2.00
C MET A 94 2.98 7.89 -2.07
N ILE A 95 2.75 8.39 -3.28
CA ILE A 95 2.04 9.66 -3.52
C ILE A 95 0.60 9.56 -2.98
N CYS A 96 -0.10 8.48 -3.26
CA CYS A 96 -1.46 8.27 -2.79
C CYS A 96 -1.55 8.33 -1.25
N ILE A 97 -0.69 7.62 -0.54
CA ILE A 97 -0.69 7.63 0.93
C ILE A 97 -0.30 9.00 1.49
N ASN A 98 0.60 9.71 0.83
CA ASN A 98 0.92 11.09 1.22
C ASN A 98 -0.30 12.01 1.08
N GLU A 99 -1.00 11.96 -0.05
CA GLU A 99 -2.21 12.77 -0.27
C GLU A 99 -3.32 12.40 0.71
N LEU A 100 -3.59 11.10 0.93
CA LEU A 100 -4.60 10.66 1.90
C LEU A 100 -4.25 11.07 3.33
N THR A 101 -2.97 11.05 3.69
CA THR A 101 -2.51 11.51 5.00
C THR A 101 -2.74 13.02 5.16
N ASP A 102 -2.43 13.81 4.14
CA ASP A 102 -2.65 15.26 4.15
C ASP A 102 -4.15 15.61 4.23
N GLN A 103 -4.99 14.82 3.59
CA GLN A 103 -6.45 14.93 3.65
C GLN A 103 -7.04 14.37 4.96
N LYS A 104 -6.21 13.76 5.81
CA LYS A 104 -6.65 13.02 7.02
C LYS A 104 -7.71 11.97 6.69
N CYS A 105 -7.56 11.31 5.54
CA CYS A 105 -8.51 10.35 5.01
C CYS A 105 -8.11 8.92 5.38
N ASN A 106 -8.88 8.31 6.27
CA ASN A 106 -8.80 6.89 6.57
C ASN A 106 -10.16 6.20 6.44
N ASN A 107 -10.99 6.67 5.50
CA ASN A 107 -12.30 6.08 5.24
C ASN A 107 -12.18 4.62 4.84
N ARG A 108 -13.03 3.78 5.42
CA ARG A 108 -13.06 2.33 5.18
C ARG A 108 -13.07 1.98 3.69
N GLU A 109 -13.92 2.61 2.91
CA GLU A 109 -14.06 2.36 1.48
C GLU A 109 -12.76 2.67 0.72
N ILE A 110 -12.18 3.85 0.94
CA ILE A 110 -10.93 4.28 0.31
C ILE A 110 -9.78 3.34 0.68
N ILE A 111 -9.65 3.01 1.96
CA ILE A 111 -8.59 2.11 2.46
C ILE A 111 -8.76 0.70 1.90
N SER A 112 -9.99 0.20 1.81
CA SER A 112 -10.27 -1.12 1.25
C SER A 112 -9.78 -1.22 -0.20
N ASP A 113 -10.15 -0.28 -1.05
CA ASP A 113 -9.77 -0.27 -2.47
C ASP A 113 -8.26 -0.07 -2.66
N PHE A 114 -7.65 0.83 -1.90
CA PHE A 114 -6.19 1.01 -1.92
C PHE A 114 -5.45 -0.27 -1.52
N THR A 115 -5.94 -0.94 -0.49
CA THR A 115 -5.31 -2.17 0.01
C THR A 115 -5.38 -3.29 -1.02
N ILE A 116 -6.47 -3.38 -1.78
CA ILE A 116 -6.59 -4.33 -2.89
C ILE A 116 -5.55 -4.04 -3.97
N LEU A 117 -5.35 -2.79 -4.36
CA LEU A 117 -4.31 -2.40 -5.30
C LEU A 117 -2.90 -2.79 -4.81
N LEU A 118 -2.63 -2.58 -3.53
CA LEU A 118 -1.33 -2.84 -2.92
C LEU A 118 -1.04 -4.34 -2.75
N SER A 119 -2.06 -5.19 -2.73
CA SER A 119 -1.97 -6.59 -2.30
C SER A 119 -0.97 -7.44 -3.09
N SER A 120 -0.79 -7.20 -4.38
CA SER A 120 0.18 -7.92 -5.21
C SER A 120 1.63 -7.54 -4.92
N TYR A 121 1.85 -6.32 -4.44
CA TYR A 121 3.18 -5.80 -4.10
C TYR A 121 3.57 -6.10 -2.64
N ALA A 122 2.63 -5.94 -1.71
CA ALA A 122 2.85 -6.09 -0.27
C ALA A 122 1.73 -6.95 0.34
N PRO A 123 1.78 -8.27 0.13
CA PRO A 123 0.67 -9.16 0.50
C PRO A 123 0.43 -9.26 2.01
N HIS A 124 1.47 -9.21 2.84
CA HIS A 124 1.33 -9.41 4.29
C HIS A 124 0.56 -8.26 4.96
N ILE A 125 1.00 -7.02 4.74
CA ILE A 125 0.29 -5.84 5.29
C ILE A 125 -1.12 -5.72 4.70
N SER A 126 -1.28 -6.03 3.42
CA SER A 126 -2.57 -5.97 2.74
C SER A 126 -3.56 -7.00 3.30
N GLU A 127 -3.12 -8.22 3.55
CA GLU A 127 -3.94 -9.27 4.16
C GLU A 127 -4.41 -8.86 5.56
N GLU A 128 -3.50 -8.35 6.37
CA GLU A 128 -3.80 -7.88 7.73
C GLU A 128 -4.84 -6.76 7.73
N ILE A 129 -4.64 -5.74 6.92
CA ILE A 129 -5.57 -4.60 6.83
C ILE A 129 -6.92 -5.03 6.23
N CYS A 130 -6.94 -5.86 5.19
CA CYS A 130 -8.17 -6.41 4.64
C CYS A 130 -8.95 -7.23 5.65
N PHE A 131 -8.27 -8.02 6.46
CA PHE A 131 -8.89 -8.79 7.53
C PHE A 131 -9.60 -7.87 8.53
N GLU A 132 -8.91 -6.83 9.02
CA GLU A 132 -9.46 -5.86 9.97
C GLU A 132 -10.64 -5.06 9.37
N VAL A 133 -10.54 -4.65 8.11
CA VAL A 133 -11.63 -3.97 7.39
C VAL A 133 -12.88 -4.84 7.33
N ARG A 134 -12.74 -6.14 7.07
CA ARG A 134 -13.85 -7.09 6.93
C ARG A 134 -14.45 -7.54 8.25
N LYS A 135 -13.63 -7.70 9.28
CA LYS A 135 -14.05 -8.11 10.62
C LYS A 135 -15.17 -7.20 11.17
N ASN A 136 -15.03 -5.90 10.94
CA ASN A 136 -15.99 -4.90 11.41
C ASN A 136 -17.27 -4.80 10.55
N THR A 137 -17.31 -5.45 9.38
CA THR A 137 -18.49 -5.51 8.50
C THR A 137 -19.23 -6.84 8.53
N GLY A 138 -18.78 -7.80 9.34
CA GLY A 138 -19.34 -9.16 9.36
C GLY A 138 -18.97 -10.03 8.15
N MET A 139 -18.15 -9.54 7.23
CA MET A 139 -17.68 -10.29 6.07
C MET A 139 -16.40 -11.06 6.40
N GLN A 140 -16.53 -12.34 6.79
CA GLN A 140 -15.42 -13.20 7.20
C GLN A 140 -14.81 -14.04 6.08
N LYS A 141 -14.42 -13.47 4.95
CA LYS A 141 -13.69 -14.25 3.93
C LYS A 141 -12.26 -13.74 3.76
N PRO A 142 -11.24 -14.60 3.90
CA PRO A 142 -9.84 -14.23 3.66
C PRO A 142 -9.61 -13.79 2.21
N VAL A 143 -8.72 -12.83 2.00
CA VAL A 143 -8.40 -12.27 0.66
C VAL A 143 -7.88 -13.36 -0.29
N HIS A 144 -7.12 -14.32 0.20
CA HIS A 144 -6.56 -15.40 -0.62
C HIS A 144 -7.60 -16.36 -1.23
N LYS A 145 -8.88 -16.27 -0.84
CA LYS A 145 -9.98 -17.03 -1.45
C LYS A 145 -10.74 -16.27 -2.54
N ILE A 146 -10.25 -15.12 -2.94
CA ILE A 146 -10.86 -14.26 -3.99
C ILE A 146 -10.14 -14.44 -5.34
N THR A 147 -9.17 -15.34 -5.41
CA THR A 147 -8.57 -15.74 -6.70
C THR A 147 -9.41 -16.77 -7.40
#